data_02faea013ee6acfd86d0990c6a0c129d
#
_entry.id   02faea013ee6acfd86d0990c6a0c129d
#
_cell.length_a   1.000
_cell.length_b   1.000
_cell.length_c   1.000
_cell.angle_alpha   90.00
_cell.angle_beta   90.00
_cell.angle_gamma   90.00
#
_symmetry.space_group_name_H-M   'P 1'
#
loop_
_entity.id
_entity.type
_entity.pdbx_description
1 polymer ?
#
loop_
_entity_poly.entity_id
_entity_poly.type
_entity_poly.pdbx_seq_one_letter_code
_entity_poly.pdbx_strand_id
1 'polypeptide(L)'
;GLDADQWIKELKAAGFKSAILTCKHHDGFCLWPSAYTDYSVKQSPWENGQGDVVKAVSDACKKYGMGFGVYLSPWDRNSALYGTDAYNDYFVNQLTELLTHYGAVNEVWFDGACGEGPNGKKQTYDFVRWYRLIRKLQPEAVIAVMGPDVRWVGTETGRGRDTEWSVVPMNNLDQTAIMANSQQEQLHQPAGDMRGQDLGSRHVIMDAKALVWYPAETDVSIRPGWFYHPDQDNKVKTPKELMDIYFTSVGKNGVLLLNVPPNKAGRFAEADVKSLRGFAQLQQQIFGHNLLKHAAVTCKTIAGKGAAVLDNN
;
A
#
# COMPACT_ATOMS: atom_id res chain seq x y z
N GLY A 1 -8.69 22.73 9.21
CA GLY A 1 -8.46 22.60 7.78
C GLY A 1 -7.48 21.48 7.50
N LEU A 2 -7.50 20.93 6.29
CA LEU A 2 -6.58 19.89 5.85
C LEU A 2 -5.13 20.44 5.77
N ASP A 3 -4.16 19.67 6.29
CA ASP A 3 -2.72 20.00 6.22
C ASP A 3 -1.93 18.82 5.63
N ALA A 4 -2.15 18.54 4.35
CA ALA A 4 -1.44 17.47 3.63
C ALA A 4 0.09 17.74 3.57
N ASP A 5 0.51 19.00 3.65
CA ASP A 5 1.92 19.37 3.72
C ASP A 5 2.59 18.78 4.98
N GLN A 6 1.92 18.88 6.14
CA GLN A 6 2.39 18.26 7.38
C GLN A 6 2.49 16.73 7.25
N TRP A 7 1.49 16.07 6.64
CA TRP A 7 1.54 14.61 6.49
C TRP A 7 2.78 14.19 5.72
N ILE A 8 2.96 14.73 4.53
CA ILE A 8 4.03 14.31 3.63
C ILE A 8 5.41 14.70 4.17
N LYS A 9 5.51 15.87 4.80
CA LYS A 9 6.75 16.31 5.47
C LYS A 9 7.17 15.34 6.58
N GLU A 10 6.25 14.92 7.44
CA GLU A 10 6.55 13.99 8.54
C GLU A 10 6.90 12.60 8.00
N LEU A 11 6.17 12.10 7.00
CA LEU A 11 6.51 10.83 6.35
C LEU A 11 7.90 10.86 5.69
N LYS A 12 8.22 11.94 4.96
CA LYS A 12 9.55 12.12 4.34
C LYS A 12 10.65 12.14 5.39
N ALA A 13 10.44 12.86 6.50
CA ALA A 13 11.39 12.93 7.60
C ALA A 13 11.58 11.58 8.30
N ALA A 14 10.55 10.74 8.31
CA ALA A 14 10.61 9.37 8.84
C ALA A 14 11.19 8.34 7.86
N GLY A 15 11.65 8.76 6.67
CA GLY A 15 12.34 7.89 5.71
C GLY A 15 11.43 7.19 4.70
N PHE A 16 10.12 7.46 4.70
CA PHE A 16 9.19 6.91 3.71
C PHE A 16 9.50 7.41 2.30
N LYS A 17 9.24 6.59 1.29
CA LYS A 17 9.54 6.87 -0.12
C LYS A 17 8.31 7.29 -0.91
N SER A 18 7.15 6.79 -0.53
CA SER A 18 5.86 7.09 -1.15
C SER A 18 4.75 7.20 -0.12
N ALA A 19 3.64 7.80 -0.51
CA ALA A 19 2.40 7.84 0.25
C ALA A 19 1.25 7.39 -0.66
N ILE A 20 0.43 6.46 -0.18
CA ILE A 20 -0.77 5.98 -0.87
C ILE A 20 -1.96 6.58 -0.14
N LEU A 21 -2.73 7.42 -0.83
CA LEU A 21 -3.93 8.01 -0.26
C LEU A 21 -5.13 7.10 -0.48
N THR A 22 -5.88 6.84 0.58
CA THR A 22 -7.22 6.24 0.49
C THR A 22 -8.18 7.26 -0.12
N CYS A 23 -8.29 7.27 -1.47
CA CYS A 23 -9.12 8.23 -2.19
C CYS A 23 -10.62 7.95 -2.02
N LYS A 24 -10.99 6.67 -1.95
CA LYS A 24 -12.34 6.20 -1.65
C LYS A 24 -12.23 4.87 -0.90
N HIS A 25 -12.81 4.75 0.30
CA HIS A 25 -12.93 3.51 1.04
C HIS A 25 -14.26 2.79 0.72
N HIS A 26 -14.58 1.71 1.43
CA HIS A 26 -15.78 0.88 1.21
C HIS A 26 -17.10 1.63 1.42
N ASP A 27 -17.09 2.77 2.12
CA ASP A 27 -18.27 3.62 2.30
C ASP A 27 -18.67 4.38 1.03
N GLY A 28 -17.77 4.43 0.03
CA GLY A 28 -18.00 5.07 -1.27
C GLY A 28 -17.78 6.57 -1.29
N PHE A 29 -17.38 7.21 -0.16
CA PHE A 29 -17.12 8.65 -0.12
C PHE A 29 -15.82 9.00 -0.85
N CYS A 30 -15.91 9.87 -1.85
CA CYS A 30 -14.77 10.29 -2.65
C CYS A 30 -14.06 11.50 -2.04
N LEU A 31 -12.76 11.39 -1.78
CA LEU A 31 -11.93 12.49 -1.28
C LEU A 31 -11.49 13.48 -2.37
N TRP A 32 -12.04 13.37 -3.58
CA TRP A 32 -11.91 14.30 -4.70
C TRP A 32 -13.28 14.64 -5.26
N PRO A 33 -13.45 15.76 -5.98
CA PRO A 33 -14.73 16.20 -6.53
C PRO A 33 -15.10 15.38 -7.79
N SER A 34 -15.31 14.06 -7.62
CA SER A 34 -15.65 13.16 -8.73
C SER A 34 -16.86 13.66 -9.54
N ALA A 35 -16.77 13.58 -10.86
CA ALA A 35 -17.88 13.90 -11.75
C ALA A 35 -18.97 12.81 -11.77
N TYR A 36 -18.68 11.64 -11.22
CA TYR A 36 -19.53 10.45 -11.33
C TYR A 36 -20.37 10.15 -10.07
N THR A 37 -20.17 10.93 -9.00
CA THR A 37 -20.98 10.82 -7.78
C THR A 37 -21.05 12.15 -7.06
N ASP A 38 -22.18 12.41 -6.41
CA ASP A 38 -22.31 13.53 -5.47
C ASP A 38 -21.81 13.19 -4.08
N TYR A 39 -21.62 11.89 -3.76
CA TYR A 39 -21.09 11.46 -2.46
C TYR A 39 -19.57 11.68 -2.40
N SER A 40 -19.18 12.92 -2.24
CA SER A 40 -17.78 13.34 -2.28
C SER A 40 -17.56 14.66 -1.53
N VAL A 41 -16.29 15.08 -1.44
CA VAL A 41 -15.85 16.33 -0.82
C VAL A 41 -16.55 17.58 -1.40
N LYS A 42 -17.06 17.53 -2.64
CA LYS A 42 -17.82 18.65 -3.25
C LYS A 42 -19.13 18.97 -2.54
N GLN A 43 -19.68 18.04 -1.76
CA GLN A 43 -20.85 18.26 -0.90
C GLN A 43 -20.47 18.71 0.52
N SER A 44 -19.18 18.75 0.82
CA SER A 44 -18.67 19.26 2.09
C SER A 44 -18.62 20.79 2.07
N PRO A 45 -18.86 21.49 3.20
CA PRO A 45 -18.64 22.93 3.29
C PRO A 45 -17.16 23.32 3.24
N TRP A 46 -16.24 22.37 3.28
CA TRP A 46 -14.80 22.62 3.19
C TRP A 46 -14.46 23.27 1.86
N GLU A 47 -13.74 24.41 1.93
CA GLU A 47 -13.38 25.26 0.78
C GLU A 47 -14.58 25.59 -0.13
N ASN A 48 -15.76 25.80 0.49
CA ASN A 48 -17.01 26.10 -0.23
C ASN A 48 -17.38 25.04 -1.30
N GLY A 49 -17.12 23.76 -1.02
CA GLY A 49 -17.37 22.65 -1.96
C GLY A 49 -16.31 22.48 -3.05
N GLN A 50 -15.20 23.21 -2.98
CA GLN A 50 -14.09 23.11 -3.94
C GLN A 50 -12.89 22.34 -3.40
N GLY A 51 -13.02 21.76 -2.21
CA GLY A 51 -11.96 20.99 -1.58
C GLY A 51 -11.62 19.72 -2.38
N ASP A 52 -10.32 19.41 -2.46
CA ASP A 52 -9.80 18.22 -3.13
C ASP A 52 -8.61 17.68 -2.32
N VAL A 53 -8.87 16.63 -1.53
CA VAL A 53 -7.84 16.01 -0.69
C VAL A 53 -6.79 15.30 -1.55
N VAL A 54 -7.22 14.67 -2.65
CA VAL A 54 -6.32 13.96 -3.57
C VAL A 54 -5.31 14.91 -4.17
N LYS A 55 -5.79 16.09 -4.61
CA LYS A 55 -4.92 17.16 -5.13
C LYS A 55 -3.94 17.65 -4.07
N ALA A 56 -4.43 17.93 -2.87
CA ALA A 56 -3.58 18.43 -1.78
C ALA A 56 -2.44 17.45 -1.45
N VAL A 57 -2.73 16.14 -1.42
CA VAL A 57 -1.72 15.12 -1.12
C VAL A 57 -0.76 14.92 -2.31
N SER A 58 -1.24 14.88 -3.55
CA SER A 58 -0.39 14.74 -4.73
C SER A 58 0.58 15.92 -4.88
N ASP A 59 0.09 17.15 -4.66
CA ASP A 59 0.93 18.37 -4.69
C ASP A 59 2.00 18.34 -3.58
N ALA A 60 1.63 17.91 -2.37
CA ALA A 60 2.58 17.75 -1.28
C ALA A 60 3.63 16.67 -1.58
N CYS A 61 3.23 15.52 -2.14
CA CYS A 61 4.16 14.47 -2.58
C CYS A 61 5.17 15.04 -3.60
N LYS A 62 4.69 15.75 -4.60
CA LYS A 62 5.54 16.42 -5.61
C LYS A 62 6.51 17.42 -4.97
N LYS A 63 6.01 18.26 -4.03
CA LYS A 63 6.83 19.25 -3.31
C LYS A 63 7.99 18.61 -2.56
N TYR A 64 7.76 17.49 -1.89
CA TYR A 64 8.76 16.81 -1.07
C TYR A 64 9.53 15.71 -1.80
N GLY A 65 9.29 15.50 -3.10
CA GLY A 65 9.93 14.44 -3.88
C GLY A 65 9.61 13.05 -3.33
N MET A 66 8.35 12.81 -2.99
CA MET A 66 7.81 11.50 -2.59
C MET A 66 6.95 10.93 -3.71
N GLY A 67 6.94 9.60 -3.84
CA GLY A 67 5.99 8.91 -4.70
C GLY A 67 4.56 9.12 -4.22
N PHE A 68 3.63 9.26 -5.16
CA PHE A 68 2.21 9.37 -4.90
C PHE A 68 1.48 8.14 -5.42
N GLY A 69 0.68 7.50 -4.57
CA GLY A 69 -0.18 6.38 -4.90
C GLY A 69 -1.63 6.63 -4.53
N VAL A 70 -2.52 5.88 -5.14
CA VAL A 70 -3.97 5.96 -4.93
C VAL A 70 -4.53 4.61 -4.52
N TYR A 71 -5.33 4.61 -3.45
CA TYR A 71 -6.19 3.49 -3.08
C TYR A 71 -7.61 3.84 -3.52
N LEU A 72 -8.19 3.00 -4.35
CA LEU A 72 -9.59 3.10 -4.76
C LEU A 72 -10.28 1.78 -4.43
N SER A 73 -11.17 1.79 -3.42
CA SER A 73 -11.89 0.59 -3.02
C SER A 73 -12.76 0.06 -4.16
N PRO A 74 -12.56 -1.20 -4.58
CA PRO A 74 -13.49 -1.88 -5.48
C PRO A 74 -14.87 -2.08 -4.84
N TRP A 75 -14.93 -2.36 -3.54
CA TRP A 75 -16.19 -2.45 -2.80
C TRP A 75 -16.75 -1.06 -2.52
N ASP A 76 -18.02 -0.85 -2.85
CA ASP A 76 -18.72 0.41 -2.68
C ASP A 76 -20.10 0.18 -2.05
N ARG A 77 -20.27 0.59 -0.82
CA ARG A 77 -21.50 0.42 -0.04
C ARG A 77 -22.52 1.54 -0.27
N ASN A 78 -22.18 2.52 -1.09
CA ASN A 78 -23.04 3.68 -1.39
C ASN A 78 -23.62 3.62 -2.81
N SER A 79 -22.85 3.20 -3.79
CA SER A 79 -23.28 3.24 -5.19
C SER A 79 -24.44 2.26 -5.47
N ALA A 80 -25.54 2.79 -5.96
CA ALA A 80 -26.67 1.97 -6.43
C ALA A 80 -26.33 1.07 -7.61
N LEU A 81 -25.25 1.36 -8.33
CA LEU A 81 -24.75 0.56 -9.47
C LEU A 81 -24.01 -0.70 -9.00
N TYR A 82 -23.53 -0.73 -7.75
CA TYR A 82 -22.76 -1.86 -7.24
C TYR A 82 -23.58 -3.17 -7.31
N GLY A 83 -22.93 -4.24 -7.73
CA GLY A 83 -23.59 -5.53 -8.01
C GLY A 83 -24.22 -5.61 -9.39
N THR A 84 -23.86 -4.70 -10.31
CA THR A 84 -24.28 -4.69 -11.74
C THR A 84 -23.08 -4.44 -12.65
N ASP A 85 -23.25 -4.73 -13.96
CA ASP A 85 -22.18 -4.48 -14.95
C ASP A 85 -21.85 -2.99 -15.09
N ALA A 86 -22.84 -2.11 -14.91
CA ALA A 86 -22.66 -0.66 -14.98
C ALA A 86 -21.70 -0.13 -13.88
N TYR A 87 -21.50 -0.86 -12.79
CA TYR A 87 -20.53 -0.49 -11.77
C TYR A 87 -19.09 -0.55 -12.28
N ASN A 88 -18.77 -1.50 -13.14
CA ASN A 88 -17.43 -1.58 -13.74
C ASN A 88 -17.12 -0.34 -14.60
N ASP A 89 -18.12 0.23 -15.29
CA ASP A 89 -17.96 1.49 -16.02
C ASP A 89 -17.80 2.68 -15.06
N TYR A 90 -18.61 2.74 -14.02
CA TYR A 90 -18.49 3.74 -12.96
C TYR A 90 -17.10 3.72 -12.31
N PHE A 91 -16.60 2.52 -11.98
CA PHE A 91 -15.26 2.36 -11.39
C PHE A 91 -14.14 2.79 -12.35
N VAL A 92 -14.22 2.40 -13.63
CA VAL A 92 -13.28 2.84 -14.66
C VAL A 92 -13.26 4.37 -14.81
N ASN A 93 -14.42 5.01 -14.75
CA ASN A 93 -14.51 6.46 -14.84
C ASN A 93 -13.83 7.14 -13.65
N GLN A 94 -14.09 6.69 -12.42
CA GLN A 94 -13.42 7.19 -11.21
C GLN A 94 -11.91 6.93 -11.23
N LEU A 95 -11.49 5.74 -11.65
CA LEU A 95 -10.08 5.40 -11.78
C LEU A 95 -9.40 6.27 -12.83
N THR A 96 -10.08 6.60 -13.94
CA THR A 96 -9.57 7.51 -14.97
C THR A 96 -9.33 8.90 -14.41
N GLU A 97 -10.26 9.45 -13.62
CA GLU A 97 -10.06 10.75 -12.95
C GLU A 97 -8.77 10.73 -12.10
N LEU A 98 -8.59 9.72 -11.26
CA LEU A 98 -7.43 9.60 -10.38
C LEU A 98 -6.11 9.46 -11.16
N LEU A 99 -6.12 8.76 -12.29
CA LEU A 99 -4.93 8.51 -13.09
C LEU A 99 -4.57 9.65 -14.06
N THR A 100 -5.46 10.64 -14.25
CA THR A 100 -5.25 11.72 -15.24
C THR A 100 -5.17 13.11 -14.64
N HIS A 101 -5.74 13.36 -13.46
CA HIS A 101 -5.87 14.72 -12.92
C HIS A 101 -4.75 15.09 -11.93
N TYR A 102 -3.99 14.12 -11.40
CA TYR A 102 -3.12 14.34 -10.23
C TYR A 102 -1.63 14.09 -10.52
N GLY A 103 -1.24 14.03 -11.78
CA GLY A 103 0.14 13.81 -12.19
C GLY A 103 0.57 12.36 -12.17
N ALA A 104 1.84 12.11 -11.90
CA ALA A 104 2.38 10.76 -11.88
C ALA A 104 1.88 9.96 -10.67
N VAL A 105 1.38 8.75 -10.92
CA VAL A 105 0.94 7.79 -9.91
C VAL A 105 1.92 6.63 -9.87
N ASN A 106 2.54 6.39 -8.72
CA ASN A 106 3.53 5.32 -8.55
C ASN A 106 2.91 3.97 -8.21
N GLU A 107 1.75 3.99 -7.55
CA GLU A 107 1.07 2.77 -7.11
C GLU A 107 -0.44 2.95 -7.13
N VAL A 108 -1.14 1.94 -7.64
CA VAL A 108 -2.60 1.79 -7.54
C VAL A 108 -2.89 0.60 -6.65
N TRP A 109 -3.56 0.87 -5.54
CA TRP A 109 -3.85 -0.13 -4.53
C TRP A 109 -5.33 -0.52 -4.56
N PHE A 110 -5.60 -1.78 -4.81
CA PHE A 110 -6.95 -2.35 -4.82
C PHE A 110 -7.13 -3.28 -3.62
N ASP A 111 -8.12 -2.95 -2.80
CA ASP A 111 -8.55 -3.81 -1.71
C ASP A 111 -9.21 -5.09 -2.22
N GLY A 112 -8.95 -6.21 -1.55
CA GLY A 112 -9.57 -7.49 -1.87
C GLY A 112 -10.97 -7.68 -1.30
N ALA A 113 -11.44 -6.78 -0.44
CA ALA A 113 -12.77 -6.89 0.15
C ALA A 113 -13.88 -6.81 -0.90
N CYS A 114 -14.82 -7.75 -0.85
CA CYS A 114 -15.96 -7.85 -1.75
C CYS A 114 -17.22 -8.22 -0.97
N GLY A 115 -17.76 -7.24 -0.24
CA GLY A 115 -19.03 -7.38 0.47
C GLY A 115 -20.22 -7.05 -0.41
N GLU A 116 -21.40 -7.01 0.20
CA GLU A 116 -22.66 -6.62 -0.46
C GLU A 116 -22.76 -5.10 -0.60
N GLY A 117 -23.38 -4.67 -1.68
CA GLY A 117 -23.76 -3.27 -1.90
C GLY A 117 -25.13 -2.94 -1.32
N PRO A 118 -25.65 -1.72 -1.59
CA PRO A 118 -26.97 -1.28 -1.08
C PRO A 118 -28.14 -2.17 -1.52
N ASN A 119 -27.96 -2.88 -2.62
CA ASN A 119 -28.96 -3.79 -3.20
C ASN A 119 -28.81 -5.25 -2.73
N GLY A 120 -27.92 -5.52 -1.75
CA GLY A 120 -27.66 -6.87 -1.23
C GLY A 120 -26.87 -7.78 -2.18
N LYS A 121 -26.28 -7.24 -3.25
CA LYS A 121 -25.52 -8.02 -4.22
C LYS A 121 -24.01 -7.75 -4.06
N LYS A 122 -23.20 -8.78 -4.33
CA LYS A 122 -21.76 -8.67 -4.52
C LYS A 122 -21.46 -8.28 -5.97
N GLN A 123 -20.33 -7.64 -6.20
CA GLN A 123 -19.88 -7.22 -7.51
C GLN A 123 -18.95 -8.26 -8.14
N THR A 124 -19.07 -8.46 -9.42
CA THR A 124 -18.03 -9.10 -10.23
C THR A 124 -17.12 -8.02 -10.80
N TYR A 125 -15.88 -7.98 -10.35
CA TYR A 125 -14.92 -6.96 -10.72
C TYR A 125 -14.23 -7.28 -12.04
N ASP A 126 -14.12 -6.29 -12.94
CA ASP A 126 -13.39 -6.40 -14.20
C ASP A 126 -11.93 -5.94 -14.04
N PHE A 127 -11.15 -6.68 -13.24
CA PHE A 127 -9.73 -6.36 -12.99
C PHE A 127 -8.91 -6.28 -14.27
N VAL A 128 -9.19 -7.11 -15.28
CA VAL A 128 -8.44 -7.11 -16.53
C VAL A 128 -8.56 -5.76 -17.25
N ARG A 129 -9.78 -5.21 -17.29
CA ARG A 129 -10.04 -3.88 -17.87
C ARG A 129 -9.34 -2.78 -17.07
N TRP A 130 -9.35 -2.87 -15.73
CA TRP A 130 -8.71 -1.91 -14.85
C TRP A 130 -7.19 -1.93 -15.00
N TYR A 131 -6.56 -3.10 -15.09
CA TYR A 131 -5.12 -3.21 -15.31
C TYR A 131 -4.72 -2.61 -16.67
N ARG A 132 -5.47 -2.89 -17.75
CA ARG A 132 -5.22 -2.31 -19.05
C ARG A 132 -5.30 -0.78 -19.03
N LEU A 133 -6.27 -0.23 -18.31
CA LEU A 133 -6.41 1.22 -18.14
C LEU A 133 -5.19 1.82 -17.41
N ILE A 134 -4.77 1.21 -16.31
CA ILE A 134 -3.60 1.67 -15.54
C ILE A 134 -2.35 1.64 -16.43
N ARG A 135 -2.09 0.51 -17.09
CA ARG A 135 -0.93 0.39 -18.00
C ARG A 135 -0.93 1.42 -19.13
N LYS A 136 -2.13 1.81 -19.60
CA LYS A 136 -2.26 2.83 -20.64
C LYS A 136 -2.01 4.25 -20.13
N LEU A 137 -2.52 4.60 -18.94
CA LEU A 137 -2.49 5.96 -18.42
C LEU A 137 -1.27 6.24 -17.54
N GLN A 138 -0.82 5.23 -16.81
CA GLN A 138 0.31 5.30 -15.86
C GLN A 138 1.17 4.02 -16.00
N PRO A 139 1.93 3.87 -17.09
CA PRO A 139 2.65 2.62 -17.40
C PRO A 139 3.66 2.21 -16.34
N GLU A 140 4.22 3.16 -15.59
CA GLU A 140 5.21 2.93 -14.53
C GLU A 140 4.57 2.62 -13.16
N ALA A 141 3.24 2.74 -13.02
CA ALA A 141 2.58 2.46 -11.78
C ALA A 141 2.56 0.96 -11.46
N VAL A 142 2.89 0.59 -10.24
CA VAL A 142 2.67 -0.76 -9.74
C VAL A 142 1.21 -0.93 -9.32
N ILE A 143 0.67 -2.13 -9.53
CA ILE A 143 -0.70 -2.49 -9.15
C ILE A 143 -0.62 -3.49 -8.01
N ALA A 144 -1.01 -3.05 -6.81
CA ALA A 144 -0.81 -3.78 -5.58
C ALA A 144 -2.08 -4.47 -5.06
N VAL A 145 -1.88 -5.54 -4.33
CA VAL A 145 -2.83 -6.40 -3.62
C VAL A 145 -3.73 -7.17 -4.59
N MET A 146 -4.80 -6.60 -5.09
CA MET A 146 -5.60 -7.21 -6.15
C MET A 146 -5.01 -6.89 -7.53
N GLY A 147 -3.69 -6.98 -7.67
CA GLY A 147 -2.94 -6.63 -8.86
C GLY A 147 -1.81 -7.62 -9.15
N PRO A 148 -1.24 -7.56 -10.36
CA PRO A 148 -0.24 -8.51 -10.82
C PRO A 148 1.20 -8.19 -10.39
N ASP A 149 1.45 -7.01 -9.75
CA ASP A 149 2.82 -6.54 -9.54
C ASP A 149 3.31 -6.74 -8.10
N VAL A 150 2.44 -6.55 -7.13
CA VAL A 150 2.74 -6.65 -5.70
C VAL A 150 1.63 -7.43 -5.01
N ARG A 151 2.00 -8.48 -4.29
CA ARG A 151 1.06 -9.31 -3.54
C ARG A 151 0.89 -8.80 -2.12
N TRP A 152 -0.29 -8.98 -1.59
CA TRP A 152 -0.50 -8.83 -0.15
C TRP A 152 0.18 -9.97 0.61
N VAL A 153 0.85 -9.64 1.72
CA VAL A 153 1.55 -10.65 2.55
C VAL A 153 0.59 -11.68 3.16
N GLY A 154 -0.67 -11.31 3.35
CA GLY A 154 -1.73 -12.17 3.86
C GLY A 154 -2.18 -11.87 5.29
N THR A 155 -1.61 -10.88 5.96
CA THR A 155 -2.01 -10.40 7.29
C THR A 155 -1.83 -8.90 7.40
N GLU A 156 -2.57 -8.26 8.31
CA GLU A 156 -2.48 -6.83 8.64
C GLU A 156 -1.60 -6.58 9.89
N THR A 157 -0.62 -7.45 10.12
CA THR A 157 0.19 -7.40 11.35
C THR A 157 1.53 -6.69 11.19
N GLY A 158 1.91 -6.32 9.98
CA GLY A 158 3.24 -5.81 9.68
C GLY A 158 4.33 -6.89 9.68
N ARG A 159 3.95 -8.17 9.61
CA ARG A 159 4.88 -9.31 9.71
C ARG A 159 4.84 -10.15 8.45
N GLY A 160 6.01 -10.30 7.83
CA GLY A 160 6.23 -11.25 6.75
C GLY A 160 6.60 -12.64 7.26
N ARG A 161 6.67 -13.61 6.34
CA ARG A 161 7.25 -14.93 6.57
C ARG A 161 8.74 -14.80 6.89
N ASP A 162 9.38 -15.85 7.31
CA ASP A 162 10.83 -15.82 7.60
C ASP A 162 11.67 -15.42 6.40
N THR A 163 11.21 -15.76 5.20
CA THR A 163 11.73 -15.24 3.94
C THR A 163 10.57 -14.94 3.00
N GLU A 164 10.37 -13.67 2.68
CA GLU A 164 9.42 -13.28 1.64
C GLU A 164 10.12 -13.30 0.28
N TRP A 165 9.88 -14.38 -0.45
CA TRP A 165 10.42 -14.53 -1.79
C TRP A 165 9.72 -13.58 -2.77
N SER A 166 10.50 -12.84 -3.55
CA SER A 166 9.96 -11.98 -4.61
C SER A 166 9.78 -12.72 -5.93
N VAL A 167 10.53 -13.81 -6.13
CA VAL A 167 10.32 -14.71 -7.28
C VAL A 167 9.58 -15.94 -6.78
N VAL A 168 8.40 -16.15 -7.34
CA VAL A 168 7.49 -17.23 -6.93
C VAL A 168 6.96 -17.98 -8.15
N PRO A 169 6.51 -19.26 -8.00
CA PRO A 169 5.87 -19.99 -9.07
C PRO A 169 4.61 -19.27 -9.55
N MET A 170 4.46 -19.13 -10.87
CA MET A 170 3.24 -18.63 -11.47
C MET A 170 2.28 -19.78 -11.70
N ASN A 171 1.42 -20.04 -10.72
CA ASN A 171 0.21 -20.78 -10.90
C ASN A 171 -0.91 -19.78 -11.09
N ASN A 172 -1.90 -20.04 -11.95
CA ASN A 172 -2.97 -19.11 -12.31
C ASN A 172 -3.42 -18.23 -11.13
N LEU A 173 -3.13 -16.92 -11.20
CA LEU A 173 -3.61 -15.95 -10.22
C LEU A 173 -5.13 -15.89 -10.32
N ASP A 174 -5.82 -16.58 -9.43
CA ASP A 174 -7.27 -16.58 -9.34
C ASP A 174 -7.72 -15.46 -8.40
N GLN A 175 -8.03 -14.30 -9.00
CA GLN A 175 -8.51 -13.12 -8.27
C GLN A 175 -9.83 -13.41 -7.52
N THR A 176 -10.66 -14.33 -8.01
CA THR A 176 -11.89 -14.71 -7.32
C THR A 176 -11.58 -15.38 -5.99
N ALA A 177 -10.58 -16.26 -5.96
CA ALA A 177 -10.13 -16.88 -4.72
C ALA A 177 -9.49 -15.86 -3.76
N ILE A 178 -8.73 -14.89 -4.27
CA ILE A 178 -8.17 -13.82 -3.46
C ILE A 178 -9.29 -12.99 -2.83
N MET A 179 -10.30 -12.57 -3.60
CA MET A 179 -11.45 -11.82 -3.10
C MET A 179 -12.23 -12.59 -2.03
N ALA A 180 -12.52 -13.87 -2.28
CA ALA A 180 -13.29 -14.71 -1.35
C ALA A 180 -12.64 -14.81 0.02
N ASN A 181 -11.36 -14.62 0.05
CA ASN A 181 -10.56 -14.80 1.22
C ASN A 181 -10.08 -13.50 1.89
N SER A 182 -10.14 -12.37 1.27
CA SER A 182 -9.56 -11.11 1.72
C SER A 182 -10.13 -10.56 3.05
N GLN A 183 -11.19 -11.13 3.58
CA GLN A 183 -11.82 -10.72 4.86
C GLN A 183 -11.48 -11.67 6.02
N GLN A 184 -10.58 -12.62 5.85
CA GLN A 184 -10.21 -13.55 6.92
C GLN A 184 -9.06 -12.99 7.74
N GLU A 185 -9.10 -13.18 9.05
CA GLU A 185 -8.03 -12.74 9.98
C GLU A 185 -6.78 -13.62 9.90
N GLN A 186 -6.85 -14.77 9.27
CA GLN A 186 -5.73 -15.70 9.14
C GLN A 186 -4.89 -15.39 7.90
N LEU A 187 -3.63 -15.82 7.93
CA LEU A 187 -2.68 -15.71 6.82
C LEU A 187 -3.36 -16.10 5.51
N HIS A 188 -3.47 -15.09 4.65
CA HIS A 188 -4.29 -15.20 3.45
C HIS A 188 -3.40 -15.48 2.27
N GLN A 189 -3.92 -16.15 1.34
CA GLN A 189 -3.12 -16.71 0.27
C GLN A 189 -3.76 -16.37 -1.06
N PRO A 190 -3.02 -15.64 -1.93
CA PRO A 190 -3.39 -15.57 -3.32
C PRO A 190 -3.53 -16.98 -3.86
N ALA A 191 -4.41 -17.15 -4.80
CA ALA A 191 -4.77 -18.42 -5.39
C ALA A 191 -3.60 -19.32 -5.75
N GLY A 192 -3.81 -20.60 -5.65
CA GLY A 192 -2.84 -21.61 -5.97
C GLY A 192 -1.93 -21.96 -4.80
N ASP A 193 -0.70 -22.31 -5.10
CA ASP A 193 0.26 -22.86 -4.16
C ASP A 193 0.98 -21.81 -3.30
N MET A 194 0.52 -20.54 -3.33
CA MET A 194 1.07 -19.52 -2.44
C MET A 194 0.66 -19.73 -0.98
N ARG A 195 0.41 -20.97 -0.62
CA ARG A 195 0.10 -21.49 0.71
C ARG A 195 1.35 -21.99 1.39
N GLY A 196 1.52 -21.58 2.62
CA GLY A 196 2.63 -22.04 3.44
C GLY A 196 3.68 -20.98 3.71
N GLN A 197 4.75 -21.43 4.34
CA GLN A 197 5.82 -20.54 4.81
C GLN A 197 6.94 -20.36 3.80
N ASP A 198 7.05 -21.26 2.82
CA ASP A 198 8.05 -21.19 1.76
C ASP A 198 7.38 -21.05 0.40
N LEU A 199 7.48 -19.86 -0.20
CA LEU A 199 6.83 -19.56 -1.47
C LEU A 199 7.78 -19.59 -2.67
N GLY A 200 9.09 -19.57 -2.46
CA GLY A 200 10.01 -19.37 -3.57
C GLY A 200 11.43 -19.86 -3.34
N SER A 201 11.68 -20.72 -2.35
CA SER A 201 12.99 -21.34 -2.22
C SER A 201 13.34 -22.17 -3.46
N ARG A 202 14.61 -22.47 -3.64
CA ARG A 202 15.08 -23.27 -4.76
C ARG A 202 14.31 -24.60 -4.90
N HIS A 203 13.94 -25.21 -3.79
CA HIS A 203 13.15 -26.44 -3.78
C HIS A 203 11.75 -26.21 -4.36
N VAL A 204 11.09 -25.14 -3.99
CA VAL A 204 9.72 -24.82 -4.45
C VAL A 204 9.67 -24.42 -5.93
N ILE A 205 10.68 -23.69 -6.41
CA ILE A 205 10.69 -23.18 -7.79
C ILE A 205 11.30 -24.15 -8.81
N MET A 206 11.96 -25.23 -8.37
CA MET A 206 12.74 -26.12 -9.25
C MET A 206 11.88 -26.78 -10.34
N ASP A 207 10.64 -27.15 -10.00
CA ASP A 207 9.72 -27.83 -10.90
C ASP A 207 8.62 -26.88 -11.44
N ALA A 208 8.78 -25.58 -11.20
CA ALA A 208 7.79 -24.58 -11.64
C ALA A 208 7.83 -24.40 -13.16
N LYS A 209 6.67 -24.42 -13.81
CA LYS A 209 6.54 -24.19 -15.27
C LYS A 209 6.86 -22.76 -15.67
N ALA A 210 6.59 -21.80 -14.80
CA ALA A 210 6.87 -20.39 -14.97
C ALA A 210 7.10 -19.74 -13.62
N LEU A 211 7.87 -18.64 -13.61
CA LEU A 211 8.15 -17.83 -12.43
C LEU A 211 7.66 -16.41 -12.69
N VAL A 212 7.25 -15.74 -11.62
CA VAL A 212 6.84 -14.33 -11.66
C VAL A 212 7.57 -13.55 -10.58
N TRP A 213 7.93 -12.31 -10.90
CA TRP A 213 8.36 -11.33 -9.90
C TRP A 213 7.12 -10.77 -9.20
N TYR A 214 6.92 -11.12 -7.94
CA TYR A 214 5.72 -10.80 -7.18
C TYR A 214 6.08 -10.56 -5.70
N PRO A 215 6.74 -9.42 -5.39
CA PRO A 215 7.15 -9.09 -4.03
C PRO A 215 5.94 -8.90 -3.11
N ALA A 216 6.15 -9.15 -1.82
CA ALA A 216 5.11 -8.98 -0.82
C ALA A 216 5.07 -7.55 -0.28
N GLU A 217 3.87 -7.01 -0.11
CA GLU A 217 3.60 -5.83 0.69
C GLU A 217 2.98 -6.23 2.02
N THR A 218 3.52 -5.66 3.09
CA THR A 218 3.17 -5.96 4.48
C THR A 218 2.53 -4.72 5.06
N ASP A 219 1.23 -4.75 5.25
CA ASP A 219 0.46 -3.63 5.76
C ASP A 219 0.21 -3.74 7.27
N VAL A 220 0.15 -2.58 7.90
CA VAL A 220 -0.17 -2.44 9.33
C VAL A 220 -0.52 -1.00 9.65
N SER A 221 -1.36 -0.78 10.64
CA SER A 221 -1.63 0.57 11.14
C SER A 221 -0.74 0.93 12.32
N ILE A 222 -0.34 2.19 12.41
CA ILE A 222 0.35 2.75 13.59
C ILE A 222 -0.54 2.74 14.83
N ARG A 223 -1.87 2.66 14.66
CA ARG A 223 -2.92 2.61 15.70
C ARG A 223 -3.62 1.26 15.72
N PRO A 224 -4.48 0.97 16.71
CA PRO A 224 -5.25 -0.28 16.76
C PRO A 224 -6.18 -0.52 15.56
N GLY A 225 -6.62 0.54 14.86
CA GLY A 225 -7.48 0.45 13.68
C GLY A 225 -6.95 1.31 12.55
N TRP A 226 -7.65 1.28 11.39
CA TRP A 226 -7.25 2.00 10.19
C TRP A 226 -7.58 3.50 10.23
N PHE A 227 -8.54 3.91 11.06
CA PHE A 227 -9.00 5.29 11.17
C PHE A 227 -8.60 5.91 12.50
N TYR A 228 -8.56 7.25 12.54
CA TYR A 228 -8.24 8.00 13.74
C TYR A 228 -9.36 7.98 14.77
N HIS A 229 -9.02 7.64 16.00
CA HIS A 229 -9.87 7.79 17.19
C HIS A 229 -9.07 8.44 18.31
N PRO A 230 -9.56 9.56 18.92
CA PRO A 230 -8.80 10.31 19.93
C PRO A 230 -8.52 9.52 21.20
N ASP A 231 -9.38 8.59 21.57
CA ASP A 231 -9.20 7.68 22.72
C ASP A 231 -8.08 6.63 22.50
N GLN A 232 -7.49 6.59 21.30
CA GLN A 232 -6.39 5.70 20.96
C GLN A 232 -5.02 6.38 20.93
N ASP A 233 -4.90 7.67 21.31
CA ASP A 233 -3.63 8.38 21.28
C ASP A 233 -2.56 7.74 22.19
N ASN A 234 -2.98 7.09 23.27
CA ASN A 234 -2.11 6.33 24.17
C ASN A 234 -1.81 4.89 23.70
N LYS A 235 -2.38 4.47 22.55
CA LYS A 235 -2.21 3.14 21.95
C LYS A 235 -1.42 3.18 20.63
N VAL A 236 -0.86 4.33 20.28
CA VAL A 236 0.02 4.48 19.12
C VAL A 236 1.25 3.60 19.32
N LYS A 237 1.61 2.83 18.31
CA LYS A 237 2.81 1.98 18.34
C LYS A 237 4.05 2.81 18.63
N THR A 238 4.84 2.35 19.58
CA THR A 238 6.09 3.00 19.99
C THR A 238 7.14 2.93 18.87
N PRO A 239 8.17 3.80 18.90
CA PRO A 239 9.30 3.72 17.96
C PRO A 239 9.95 2.33 17.90
N LYS A 240 10.04 1.64 19.06
CA LYS A 240 10.59 0.28 19.12
C LYS A 240 9.69 -0.73 18.41
N GLU A 241 8.38 -0.68 18.63
CA GLU A 241 7.43 -1.56 17.93
C GLU A 241 7.44 -1.31 16.42
N LEU A 242 7.56 -0.05 15.97
CA LEU A 242 7.72 0.26 14.55
C LEU A 242 9.04 -0.29 14.00
N MET A 243 10.12 -0.27 14.79
CA MET A 243 11.39 -0.86 14.38
C MET A 243 11.33 -2.39 14.33
N ASP A 244 10.64 -3.04 15.26
CA ASP A 244 10.38 -4.49 15.24
C ASP A 244 9.56 -4.87 13.99
N ILE A 245 8.54 -4.07 13.62
CA ILE A 245 7.78 -4.23 12.37
C ILE A 245 8.69 -4.05 11.14
N TYR A 246 9.56 -3.06 11.13
CA TYR A 246 10.52 -2.86 10.04
C TYR A 246 11.39 -4.11 9.83
N PHE A 247 11.92 -4.70 10.90
CA PHE A 247 12.71 -5.93 10.80
C PHE A 247 11.87 -7.15 10.37
N THR A 248 10.60 -7.21 10.75
CA THR A 248 9.72 -8.33 10.40
C THR A 248 9.01 -8.18 9.05
N SER A 249 9.15 -7.04 8.39
CA SER A 249 8.66 -6.76 7.04
C SER A 249 9.81 -6.52 6.06
N VAL A 250 10.43 -5.36 6.10
CA VAL A 250 11.55 -5.00 5.21
C VAL A 250 12.77 -5.90 5.43
N GLY A 251 13.09 -6.20 6.69
CA GLY A 251 14.16 -7.12 7.06
C GLY A 251 13.95 -8.56 6.57
N LYS A 252 12.73 -8.91 6.19
CA LYS A 252 12.36 -10.20 5.60
C LYS A 252 12.05 -10.12 4.11
N ASN A 253 12.53 -9.09 3.43
CA ASN A 253 12.38 -8.85 2.00
C ASN A 253 10.94 -8.47 1.56
N GLY A 254 10.14 -7.87 2.45
CA GLY A 254 8.84 -7.30 2.12
C GLY A 254 8.88 -5.78 1.97
N VAL A 255 7.85 -5.20 1.37
CA VAL A 255 7.58 -3.77 1.42
C VAL A 255 6.75 -3.48 2.66
N LEU A 256 7.09 -2.44 3.42
CA LEU A 256 6.26 -2.00 4.56
C LEU A 256 5.31 -0.90 4.12
N LEU A 257 4.01 -1.15 4.24
CA LEU A 257 2.93 -0.17 4.13
C LEU A 257 2.42 0.16 5.54
N LEU A 258 2.80 1.32 6.07
CA LEU A 258 2.35 1.79 7.38
C LEU A 258 1.20 2.79 7.24
N ASN A 259 0.03 2.44 7.74
CA ASN A 259 -1.09 3.36 7.80
C ASN A 259 -0.93 4.36 8.95
N VAL A 260 -1.06 5.65 8.64
CA VAL A 260 -1.04 6.76 9.60
C VAL A 260 -2.28 7.63 9.36
N PRO A 261 -3.36 7.45 10.14
CA PRO A 261 -4.61 8.15 9.89
C PRO A 261 -4.54 9.60 10.39
N PRO A 262 -4.95 10.60 9.58
CA PRO A 262 -5.07 11.97 10.04
C PRO A 262 -6.24 12.13 11.02
N ASN A 263 -6.09 13.07 11.95
CA ASN A 263 -7.13 13.41 12.91
C ASN A 263 -8.21 14.33 12.28
N LYS A 264 -9.27 14.65 13.06
CA LYS A 264 -10.37 15.51 12.61
C LYS A 264 -9.94 16.96 12.27
N ALA A 265 -8.76 17.40 12.72
CA ALA A 265 -8.20 18.70 12.34
C ALA A 265 -7.43 18.64 11.01
N GLY A 266 -7.40 17.48 10.33
CA GLY A 266 -6.73 17.28 9.05
C GLY A 266 -5.21 17.19 9.16
N ARG A 267 -4.68 16.72 10.30
CA ARG A 267 -3.25 16.58 10.58
C ARG A 267 -2.95 15.21 11.17
N PHE A 268 -1.74 14.71 11.02
CA PHE A 268 -1.28 13.62 11.89
C PHE A 268 -1.28 14.10 13.34
N ALA A 269 -1.79 13.28 14.24
CA ALA A 269 -1.81 13.59 15.65
C ALA A 269 -0.38 13.64 16.22
N GLU A 270 -0.19 14.40 17.31
CA GLU A 270 1.13 14.56 17.93
C GLU A 270 1.74 13.23 18.37
N ALA A 271 0.92 12.32 18.87
CA ALA A 271 1.35 10.98 19.27
C ALA A 271 1.95 10.18 18.10
N ASP A 272 1.30 10.24 16.92
CA ASP A 272 1.79 9.57 15.70
C ASP A 272 3.11 10.20 15.23
N VAL A 273 3.17 11.53 15.17
CA VAL A 273 4.36 12.28 14.77
C VAL A 273 5.54 11.96 15.69
N LYS A 274 5.32 11.92 17.01
CA LYS A 274 6.34 11.55 17.99
C LYS A 274 6.88 10.15 17.73
N SER A 275 6.00 9.19 17.48
CA SER A 275 6.41 7.82 17.19
C SER A 275 7.18 7.71 15.87
N LEU A 276 6.72 8.36 14.80
CA LEU A 276 7.42 8.38 13.51
C LEU A 276 8.81 8.99 13.61
N ARG A 277 8.97 10.10 14.32
CA ARG A 277 10.28 10.75 14.54
C ARG A 277 11.22 9.88 15.36
N GLY A 278 10.71 9.23 16.41
CA GLY A 278 11.48 8.28 17.20
C GLY A 278 11.92 7.05 16.39
N PHE A 279 11.05 6.55 15.52
CA PHE A 279 11.38 5.49 14.58
C PHE A 279 12.50 5.91 13.61
N ALA A 280 12.42 7.12 13.02
CA ALA A 280 13.49 7.67 12.18
C ALA A 280 14.83 7.77 12.91
N GLN A 281 14.82 8.18 14.17
CA GLN A 281 16.02 8.24 15.00
C GLN A 281 16.63 6.85 15.22
N LEU A 282 15.81 5.84 15.51
CA LEU A 282 16.29 4.46 15.65
C LEU A 282 16.87 3.92 14.34
N GLN A 283 16.23 4.18 13.19
CA GLN A 283 16.77 3.82 11.89
C GLN A 283 18.15 4.45 11.64
N GLN A 284 18.30 5.75 11.95
CA GLN A 284 19.58 6.44 11.81
C GLN A 284 20.65 5.88 12.74
N GLN A 285 20.30 5.52 13.98
CA GLN A 285 21.24 4.89 14.91
C GLN A 285 21.70 3.52 14.46
N ILE A 286 20.79 2.72 13.90
CA ILE A 286 21.07 1.34 13.49
C ILE A 286 21.78 1.28 12.12
N PHE A 287 21.30 2.06 11.15
CA PHE A 287 21.73 1.97 9.75
C PHE A 287 22.55 3.18 9.27
N GLY A 288 22.67 4.24 10.09
CA GLY A 288 23.39 5.46 9.69
C GLY A 288 24.91 5.30 9.53
N HIS A 289 25.46 4.18 10.01
CA HIS A 289 26.87 3.87 9.90
C HIS A 289 27.06 2.52 9.19
N ASN A 290 27.65 2.57 8.02
CA ASN A 290 28.07 1.34 7.34
C ASN A 290 29.33 0.76 8.04
N LEU A 291 29.13 -0.29 8.82
CA LEU A 291 30.21 -0.96 9.57
C LEU A 291 31.23 -1.64 8.64
N LEU A 292 30.85 -1.90 7.38
CA LEU A 292 31.74 -2.52 6.40
C LEU A 292 32.65 -1.51 5.69
N LYS A 293 32.43 -0.21 5.83
CA LYS A 293 33.15 0.84 5.09
C LYS A 293 34.69 0.73 5.20
N HIS A 294 35.18 0.17 6.30
CA HIS A 294 36.61 -0.01 6.57
C HIS A 294 37.00 -1.48 6.81
N ALA A 295 36.09 -2.41 6.46
CA ALA A 295 36.33 -3.83 6.67
C ALA A 295 37.25 -4.40 5.55
N ALA A 296 38.15 -5.29 5.94
CA ALA A 296 38.86 -6.11 4.97
C ALA A 296 37.95 -7.28 4.57
N VAL A 297 37.66 -7.39 3.26
CA VAL A 297 36.81 -8.47 2.74
C VAL A 297 37.66 -9.52 2.06
N THR A 298 37.60 -10.77 2.54
CA THR A 298 38.22 -11.90 1.91
C THR A 298 37.18 -12.87 1.37
N CYS A 299 37.28 -13.24 0.10
CA CYS A 299 36.42 -14.23 -0.53
C CYS A 299 37.23 -15.49 -0.89
N LYS A 300 36.79 -16.64 -0.42
CA LYS A 300 37.47 -17.92 -0.69
C LYS A 300 37.08 -18.57 -2.04
N THR A 301 35.96 -18.14 -2.62
CA THR A 301 35.33 -18.87 -3.75
C THR A 301 35.29 -18.10 -5.06
N ILE A 302 35.43 -16.77 -5.06
CA ILE A 302 35.39 -15.92 -6.26
C ILE A 302 36.53 -14.90 -6.21
N ALA A 303 37.53 -15.09 -7.02
CA ALA A 303 38.64 -14.16 -7.09
C ALA A 303 38.19 -12.75 -7.53
N GLY A 304 38.47 -11.76 -6.70
CA GLY A 304 38.44 -10.36 -7.09
C GLY A 304 37.12 -9.58 -6.90
N LYS A 305 36.07 -10.19 -6.37
CA LYS A 305 34.74 -9.51 -6.21
C LYS A 305 34.29 -9.23 -4.78
N GLY A 306 35.15 -9.41 -3.79
CA GLY A 306 34.81 -9.12 -2.39
C GLY A 306 34.45 -7.67 -2.11
N ALA A 307 34.97 -6.74 -2.91
CA ALA A 307 34.68 -5.31 -2.75
C ALA A 307 33.21 -4.93 -3.04
N ALA A 308 32.47 -5.76 -3.76
CA ALA A 308 31.05 -5.51 -4.06
C ALA A 308 30.14 -5.51 -2.82
N VAL A 309 30.57 -6.09 -1.68
CA VAL A 309 29.82 -6.00 -0.41
C VAL A 309 30.08 -4.70 0.36
N LEU A 310 30.99 -3.85 -0.15
CA LEU A 310 31.36 -2.57 0.45
C LEU A 310 30.72 -1.37 -0.28
N ASP A 311 30.20 -1.59 -1.49
CA ASP A 311 29.39 -0.58 -2.17
C ASP A 311 28.02 -0.49 -1.50
N ASN A 312 27.46 0.66 -1.40
CA ASN A 312 26.18 0.89 -0.75
C ASN A 312 24.99 0.58 -1.69
N ASN A 313 25.14 -0.35 -2.64
CA ASN A 313 24.11 -0.78 -3.58
C ASN A 313 23.41 -2.06 -3.11
#